data_9f54dde1d890dcc2a6ec91638964a095
#
_entry.id   9f54dde1d890dcc2a6ec91638964a095
#
_cell.length_a   1.000
_cell.length_b   1.000
_cell.length_c   1.000
_cell.angle_alpha   90.00
_cell.angle_beta   90.00
_cell.angle_gamma   90.00
#
_symmetry.space_group_name_H-M   'P 1'
#
loop_
_entity.id
_entity.type
_entity.pdbx_description
1 polymer ?
#
loop_
_entity_poly.entity_id
_entity_poly.type
_entity_poly.pdbx_seq_one_letter_code
_entity_poly.pdbx_strand_id
1 'polypeptide(L)'
;MKKILTITIAIALALSMSIATFAANVNVNGGSQDIDVKAKYDDGVSTPTVYHVDITWGAMEFTYAVNGTKTWNPKNHEYDVNTTDGWTASGNEITVTNHSNTGIKAEFTYGKEAGFDSVNGSFSNASITLPTAEGKATTDASLTGKTALTLAGTLANDKTTLTKVGTVTVTISK
;
A
#
# COMPACT_ATOMS: atom_id res chain seq x y z
N MET A 1 -13.76 15.66 -6.98
CA MET A 1 -14.65 14.54 -7.33
C MET A 1 -13.88 13.25 -7.08
N LYS A 2 -14.25 12.52 -6.02
CA LYS A 2 -13.61 11.24 -5.62
C LYS A 2 -14.18 10.14 -6.53
N LYS A 3 -13.32 9.48 -7.31
CA LYS A 3 -13.71 8.30 -8.12
C LYS A 3 -13.53 7.05 -7.27
N ILE A 4 -14.65 6.43 -6.86
CA ILE A 4 -14.70 5.14 -6.19
C ILE A 4 -14.74 4.08 -7.29
N LEU A 5 -13.73 3.23 -7.36
CA LEU A 5 -13.69 2.07 -8.23
C LEU A 5 -14.08 0.83 -7.40
N THR A 6 -15.32 0.37 -7.52
CA THR A 6 -15.80 -0.85 -6.89
C THR A 6 -15.64 -2.01 -7.87
N ILE A 7 -14.77 -2.96 -7.56
CA ILE A 7 -14.62 -4.22 -8.34
C ILE A 7 -15.26 -5.35 -7.52
N THR A 8 -16.39 -5.86 -8.00
CA THR A 8 -17.05 -7.03 -7.42
C THR A 8 -16.67 -8.27 -8.23
N ILE A 9 -15.95 -9.22 -7.63
CA ILE A 9 -15.65 -10.52 -8.23
C ILE A 9 -16.45 -11.58 -7.48
N ALA A 10 -17.42 -12.21 -8.17
CA ALA A 10 -18.16 -13.34 -7.68
C ALA A 10 -17.45 -14.64 -8.10
N ILE A 11 -17.04 -15.48 -7.13
CA ILE A 11 -16.49 -16.82 -7.37
C ILE A 11 -17.55 -17.84 -6.98
N ALA A 12 -18.05 -18.58 -7.95
CA ALA A 12 -18.95 -19.73 -7.73
C ALA A 12 -18.10 -20.96 -7.38
N LEU A 13 -18.29 -21.51 -6.16
CA LEU A 13 -17.74 -22.80 -5.75
C LEU A 13 -18.76 -23.90 -6.07
N ALA A 14 -18.40 -24.81 -6.97
CA ALA A 14 -19.15 -26.04 -7.22
C ALA A 14 -18.71 -27.09 -6.17
N LEU A 15 -19.59 -27.47 -5.25
CA LEU A 15 -19.40 -28.61 -4.37
C LEU A 15 -19.79 -29.89 -5.11
N SER A 16 -18.81 -30.74 -5.40
CA SER A 16 -19.06 -32.14 -5.80
C SER A 16 -19.27 -33.00 -4.56
N MET A 17 -20.50 -33.39 -4.26
CA MET A 17 -20.80 -34.38 -3.25
C MET A 17 -20.66 -35.77 -3.86
N SER A 18 -19.72 -36.56 -3.37
CA SER A 18 -19.66 -38.01 -3.63
C SER A 18 -20.63 -38.72 -2.67
N ILE A 19 -21.63 -39.39 -3.23
CA ILE A 19 -22.57 -40.22 -2.45
C ILE A 19 -21.93 -41.60 -2.29
N ALA A 20 -21.50 -41.95 -1.07
CA ALA A 20 -21.11 -43.29 -0.72
C ALA A 20 -22.34 -44.04 -0.23
N THR A 21 -22.72 -45.12 -0.91
CA THR A 21 -23.80 -46.04 -0.47
C THR A 21 -23.23 -47.15 0.39
N PHE A 22 -23.68 -47.24 1.62
CA PHE A 22 -23.36 -48.35 2.53
C PHE A 22 -24.58 -49.26 2.64
N ALA A 23 -24.35 -50.57 2.53
CA ALA A 23 -25.38 -51.60 2.74
C ALA A 23 -24.92 -52.55 3.83
N ALA A 24 -25.80 -52.83 4.77
CA ALA A 24 -25.60 -53.86 5.77
C ALA A 24 -26.78 -54.86 5.76
N ASN A 25 -26.47 -56.16 5.95
CA ASN A 25 -27.46 -57.21 5.98
C ASN A 25 -27.70 -57.67 7.43
N VAL A 26 -28.98 -57.71 7.85
CA VAL A 26 -29.39 -58.28 9.12
C VAL A 26 -30.00 -59.69 8.82
N ASN A 27 -29.28 -60.79 9.15
CA ASN A 27 -29.60 -62.13 8.70
C ASN A 27 -30.21 -63.02 9.80
N VAL A 28 -30.56 -62.48 10.96
CA VAL A 28 -31.11 -63.17 12.09
C VAL A 28 -32.38 -62.50 12.60
N ASN A 29 -33.35 -63.33 13.06
CA ASN A 29 -34.56 -62.80 13.65
C ASN A 29 -34.23 -62.07 14.98
N GLY A 30 -34.67 -60.85 15.10
CA GLY A 30 -34.34 -59.97 16.22
C GLY A 30 -32.97 -59.28 16.14
N GLY A 31 -32.22 -59.42 15.01
CA GLY A 31 -31.00 -58.70 14.76
C GLY A 31 -31.26 -57.22 14.54
N SER A 32 -30.31 -56.39 14.97
CA SER A 32 -30.31 -54.92 14.77
C SER A 32 -29.00 -54.47 14.13
N GLN A 33 -29.07 -53.38 13.44
CA GLN A 33 -27.90 -52.72 12.87
C GLN A 33 -27.96 -51.22 13.20
N ASP A 34 -26.91 -50.73 13.80
CA ASP A 34 -26.77 -49.29 14.05
C ASP A 34 -26.29 -48.60 12.79
N ILE A 35 -26.94 -47.51 12.45
CA ILE A 35 -26.59 -46.68 11.29
C ILE A 35 -26.19 -45.30 11.83
N ASP A 36 -24.94 -44.94 11.62
CA ASP A 36 -24.43 -43.61 11.97
C ASP A 36 -25.11 -42.53 11.12
N VAL A 37 -25.79 -41.61 11.77
CA VAL A 37 -26.31 -40.39 11.13
C VAL A 37 -25.33 -39.23 11.39
N LYS A 38 -24.76 -38.71 10.32
CA LYS A 38 -23.82 -37.61 10.40
C LYS A 38 -24.45 -36.34 9.81
N ALA A 39 -24.35 -35.25 10.54
CA ALA A 39 -24.81 -33.95 10.09
C ALA A 39 -23.69 -32.91 10.25
N LYS A 40 -23.62 -31.98 9.30
CA LYS A 40 -22.77 -30.79 9.36
C LYS A 40 -23.69 -29.59 9.19
N TYR A 41 -23.52 -28.61 10.05
CA TYR A 41 -24.12 -27.29 9.83
C TYR A 41 -23.25 -26.53 8.82
N ASP A 42 -23.89 -26.01 7.79
CA ASP A 42 -23.28 -25.10 6.82
C ASP A 42 -24.29 -23.97 6.61
N ASP A 43 -23.91 -22.76 6.99
CA ASP A 43 -24.81 -21.61 6.89
C ASP A 43 -24.97 -21.10 5.45
N GLY A 44 -24.16 -21.63 4.51
CA GLY A 44 -24.20 -21.23 3.11
C GLY A 44 -23.79 -19.76 2.88
N VAL A 45 -23.27 -19.09 3.92
CA VAL A 45 -22.87 -17.70 3.85
C VAL A 45 -21.42 -17.60 3.38
N SER A 46 -21.21 -17.05 2.20
CA SER A 46 -19.86 -16.67 1.73
C SER A 46 -19.57 -15.22 2.09
N THR A 47 -18.44 -14.97 2.71
CA THR A 47 -17.91 -13.62 2.94
C THR A 47 -16.97 -13.25 1.79
N PRO A 48 -17.42 -12.46 0.80
CA PRO A 48 -16.55 -12.02 -0.28
C PRO A 48 -15.44 -11.11 0.28
N THR A 49 -14.25 -11.22 -0.29
CA THR A 49 -13.17 -10.26 0.03
C THR A 49 -13.51 -8.90 -0.57
N VAL A 50 -13.52 -7.89 0.28
CA VAL A 50 -13.78 -6.49 -0.09
C VAL A 50 -12.53 -5.68 0.22
N TYR A 51 -12.02 -4.98 -0.79
CA TYR A 51 -10.93 -4.01 -0.64
C TYR A 51 -11.50 -2.61 -0.52
N HIS A 52 -11.14 -1.92 0.55
CA HIS A 52 -11.42 -0.51 0.77
C HIS A 52 -10.23 0.10 1.49
N VAL A 53 -9.47 0.94 0.79
CA VAL A 53 -8.22 1.53 1.29
C VAL A 53 -8.27 3.04 1.06
N ASP A 54 -8.07 3.81 2.11
CA ASP A 54 -7.91 5.25 2.02
C ASP A 54 -6.43 5.60 1.91
N ILE A 55 -6.09 6.45 0.93
CA ILE A 55 -4.75 6.99 0.74
C ILE A 55 -4.85 8.51 0.77
N THR A 56 -4.14 9.13 1.69
CA THR A 56 -4.07 10.58 1.83
C THR A 56 -2.62 11.04 1.79
N TRP A 57 -2.38 12.23 1.26
CA TRP A 57 -1.06 12.84 1.18
C TRP A 57 -1.13 14.35 1.32
N GLY A 58 0.01 14.96 1.67
CA GLY A 58 0.17 16.40 1.78
C GLY A 58 0.43 17.10 0.44
N ALA A 59 1.04 18.26 0.46
CA ALA A 59 1.28 19.08 -0.74
C ALA A 59 2.27 18.44 -1.72
N MET A 60 3.18 17.57 -1.25
CA MET A 60 4.25 16.96 -2.03
C MET A 60 5.13 17.99 -2.73
N GLU A 61 5.42 19.10 -2.04
CA GLU A 61 6.26 20.18 -2.55
C GLU A 61 7.66 20.08 -1.97
N PHE A 62 8.65 20.29 -2.84
CA PHE A 62 10.05 20.19 -2.50
C PHE A 62 10.80 21.41 -3.02
N THR A 63 11.69 21.96 -2.19
CA THR A 63 12.59 23.05 -2.58
C THR A 63 14.03 22.54 -2.53
N TYR A 64 14.73 22.66 -3.64
CA TYR A 64 16.18 22.46 -3.71
C TYR A 64 16.87 23.78 -3.50
N ALA A 65 17.66 23.87 -2.45
CA ALA A 65 18.40 25.09 -2.13
C ALA A 65 19.90 24.83 -2.20
N VAL A 66 20.61 25.74 -2.86
CA VAL A 66 22.06 25.82 -2.82
C VAL A 66 22.40 26.94 -1.84
N ASN A 67 22.76 26.57 -0.62
CA ASN A 67 23.16 27.51 0.42
C ASN A 67 24.67 27.56 0.48
N GLY A 68 25.24 28.75 0.56
CA GLY A 68 26.68 28.86 0.61
C GLY A 68 27.18 30.25 0.91
N THR A 69 28.44 30.30 1.30
CA THR A 69 29.19 31.56 1.45
C THR A 69 30.23 31.65 0.35
N LYS A 70 30.38 32.89 -0.19
CA LYS A 70 31.47 33.22 -1.07
C LYS A 70 32.45 34.06 -0.28
N THR A 71 33.69 33.59 -0.12
CA THR A 71 34.75 34.29 0.56
C THR A 71 35.73 34.77 -0.50
N TRP A 72 35.99 36.10 -0.57
CA TRP A 72 37.02 36.63 -1.47
C TRP A 72 38.39 36.12 -1.09
N ASN A 73 39.09 35.50 -2.06
CA ASN A 73 40.45 35.05 -1.91
C ASN A 73 41.42 36.02 -2.63
N PRO A 74 42.14 36.88 -1.88
CA PRO A 74 43.02 37.91 -2.49
C PRO A 74 44.27 37.35 -3.14
N LYS A 75 44.56 36.04 -2.98
CA LYS A 75 45.75 35.42 -3.57
C LYS A 75 45.54 34.99 -5.01
N ASN A 76 44.34 34.60 -5.36
CA ASN A 76 43.99 34.14 -6.72
C ASN A 76 42.97 35.05 -7.41
N HIS A 77 42.51 36.11 -6.71
CA HIS A 77 41.49 37.06 -7.19
C HIS A 77 40.17 36.41 -7.58
N GLU A 78 39.79 35.35 -6.87
CA GLU A 78 38.57 34.61 -7.08
C GLU A 78 37.78 34.49 -5.76
N TYR A 79 36.51 34.06 -5.86
CA TYR A 79 35.74 33.70 -4.70
C TYR A 79 35.87 32.21 -4.42
N ASP A 80 36.35 31.86 -3.22
CA ASP A 80 36.20 30.53 -2.69
C ASP A 80 34.72 30.32 -2.35
N VAL A 81 34.10 29.32 -2.98
CA VAL A 81 32.69 29.01 -2.81
C VAL A 81 32.56 27.74 -1.96
N ASN A 82 31.94 27.87 -0.80
CA ASN A 82 31.60 26.76 0.04
C ASN A 82 30.05 26.65 0.02
N THR A 83 29.52 25.63 -0.69
CA THR A 83 28.08 25.41 -0.84
C THR A 83 27.66 24.15 -0.14
N THR A 84 26.48 24.19 0.48
CA THR A 84 25.75 23.04 0.99
C THR A 84 24.42 22.99 0.28
N ASP A 85 24.23 21.99 -0.55
CA ASP A 85 23.01 21.81 -1.32
C ASP A 85 22.08 20.86 -0.57
N GLY A 86 20.79 21.07 -0.71
CA GLY A 86 19.84 20.18 -0.06
C GLY A 86 18.39 20.39 -0.47
N TRP A 87 17.63 19.34 -0.28
CA TRP A 87 16.19 19.32 -0.45
C TRP A 87 15.49 19.57 0.88
N THR A 88 14.48 20.43 0.87
CA THR A 88 13.51 20.58 1.95
C THR A 88 12.14 20.22 1.42
N ALA A 89 11.35 19.53 2.25
CA ALA A 89 10.03 19.03 1.87
C ALA A 89 8.92 19.75 2.65
N SER A 90 7.79 19.94 1.98
CA SER A 90 6.54 20.37 2.60
C SER A 90 5.44 19.38 2.24
N GLY A 91 4.83 18.77 3.28
CA GLY A 91 3.73 17.82 3.10
C GLY A 91 4.10 16.56 2.33
N ASN A 92 5.26 15.97 2.61
CA ASN A 92 5.81 14.79 1.91
C ASN A 92 5.37 13.44 2.52
N GLU A 93 4.43 13.46 3.48
CA GLU A 93 3.90 12.25 4.12
C GLU A 93 2.73 11.68 3.31
N ILE A 94 2.71 10.36 3.19
CA ILE A 94 1.60 9.56 2.65
C ILE A 94 1.08 8.69 3.78
N THR A 95 -0.22 8.70 4.00
CA THR A 95 -0.91 7.86 4.98
C THR A 95 -1.81 6.89 4.25
N VAL A 96 -1.74 5.61 4.62
CA VAL A 96 -2.59 4.54 4.10
C VAL A 96 -3.41 3.96 5.26
N THR A 97 -4.72 3.85 5.09
CA THR A 97 -5.61 3.23 6.08
C THR A 97 -6.39 2.09 5.43
N ASN A 98 -6.33 0.91 6.05
CA ASN A 98 -7.04 -0.28 5.58
C ASN A 98 -8.42 -0.40 6.23
N HIS A 99 -9.47 -0.40 5.41
CA HIS A 99 -10.86 -0.68 5.80
C HIS A 99 -11.38 -1.99 5.17
N SER A 100 -10.47 -2.80 4.61
CA SER A 100 -10.80 -4.05 3.94
C SER A 100 -11.03 -5.17 4.98
N ASN A 101 -11.87 -6.15 4.65
CA ASN A 101 -11.98 -7.40 5.43
C ASN A 101 -10.84 -8.39 5.15
N THR A 102 -9.71 -7.89 4.67
CA THR A 102 -8.46 -8.66 4.45
C THR A 102 -7.26 -7.79 4.75
N GLY A 103 -6.13 -8.41 5.07
CA GLY A 103 -4.85 -7.68 5.15
C GLY A 103 -4.40 -7.18 3.78
N ILE A 104 -3.67 -6.08 3.76
CA ILE A 104 -3.13 -5.48 2.54
C ILE A 104 -1.64 -5.17 2.68
N LYS A 105 -0.97 -5.11 1.54
CA LYS A 105 0.36 -4.52 1.38
C LYS A 105 0.26 -3.32 0.45
N ALA A 106 0.75 -2.15 0.90
CA ALA A 106 0.92 -0.96 0.08
C ALA A 106 2.39 -0.82 -0.31
N GLU A 107 2.69 -0.73 -1.59
CA GLU A 107 4.04 -0.51 -2.11
C GLU A 107 4.13 0.86 -2.76
N PHE A 108 5.24 1.57 -2.51
CA PHE A 108 5.47 2.95 -2.95
C PHE A 108 6.64 2.99 -3.93
N THR A 109 6.42 3.58 -5.10
CA THR A 109 7.47 3.79 -6.09
C THR A 109 7.48 5.25 -6.56
N TYR A 110 8.69 5.74 -6.87
CA TYR A 110 8.89 7.06 -7.45
C TYR A 110 9.37 6.90 -8.89
N GLY A 111 8.62 7.46 -9.83
CA GLY A 111 8.99 7.57 -11.23
C GLY A 111 9.45 8.99 -11.55
N LYS A 112 10.64 9.14 -12.11
CA LYS A 112 11.16 10.45 -12.55
C LYS A 112 10.36 10.99 -13.72
N GLU A 113 10.18 12.31 -13.77
CA GLU A 113 9.71 13.00 -14.96
C GLU A 113 10.87 13.13 -15.97
N ALA A 114 10.54 13.13 -17.26
CA ALA A 114 11.54 13.31 -18.33
C ALA A 114 12.29 14.65 -18.18
N GLY A 115 13.62 14.61 -18.28
CA GLY A 115 14.48 15.78 -18.07
C GLY A 115 14.87 16.03 -16.61
N PHE A 116 14.47 15.16 -15.67
CA PHE A 116 14.84 15.23 -14.25
C PHE A 116 15.64 13.99 -13.80
N ASP A 117 16.53 13.48 -14.64
CA ASP A 117 17.30 12.25 -14.41
C ASP A 117 18.17 12.30 -13.15
N SER A 118 18.62 13.49 -12.76
CA SER A 118 19.39 13.73 -11.54
C SER A 118 18.56 13.72 -10.26
N VAL A 119 17.22 13.81 -10.34
CA VAL A 119 16.34 13.82 -9.17
C VAL A 119 15.90 12.38 -8.85
N ASN A 120 16.23 11.92 -7.65
CA ASN A 120 15.87 10.58 -7.16
C ASN A 120 14.92 10.70 -5.97
N GLY A 121 13.88 9.87 -5.95
CA GLY A 121 12.97 9.77 -4.82
C GLY A 121 13.16 8.45 -4.07
N SER A 122 13.08 8.51 -2.74
CA SER A 122 13.08 7.35 -1.85
C SER A 122 12.04 7.52 -0.75
N PHE A 123 11.54 6.41 -0.23
CA PHE A 123 10.54 6.41 0.84
C PHE A 123 11.15 5.94 2.15
N SER A 124 10.70 6.52 3.27
CA SER A 124 11.08 6.06 4.61
C SER A 124 10.68 4.59 4.84
N ASN A 125 9.56 4.18 4.24
CA ASN A 125 9.10 2.80 4.13
C ASN A 125 8.67 2.55 2.68
N ALA A 126 9.41 1.74 1.93
CA ALA A 126 9.06 1.41 0.54
C ALA A 126 7.80 0.54 0.44
N SER A 127 7.42 -0.12 1.53
CA SER A 127 6.17 -0.86 1.64
C SER A 127 5.63 -0.84 3.07
N ILE A 128 4.31 -0.94 3.21
CA ILE A 128 3.58 -1.00 4.49
C ILE A 128 2.61 -2.18 4.40
N THR A 129 2.63 -3.06 5.41
CA THR A 129 1.64 -4.13 5.56
C THR A 129 0.67 -3.76 6.66
N LEU A 130 -0.63 -3.80 6.36
CA LEU A 130 -1.70 -3.49 7.31
C LEU A 130 -2.58 -4.73 7.50
N PRO A 131 -3.00 -5.03 8.74
CA PRO A 131 -3.88 -6.16 9.02
C PRO A 131 -5.28 -5.93 8.45
N THR A 132 -6.11 -6.98 8.49
CA THR A 132 -7.55 -6.88 8.21
C THR A 132 -8.23 -5.91 9.17
N ALA A 133 -9.22 -5.18 8.68
CA ALA A 133 -10.09 -4.35 9.50
C ALA A 133 -11.26 -5.14 10.14
N GLU A 134 -11.45 -6.40 9.69
CA GLU A 134 -12.48 -7.26 10.25
C GLU A 134 -12.29 -7.45 11.77
N GLY A 135 -13.36 -7.20 12.52
CA GLY A 135 -13.35 -7.29 13.98
C GLY A 135 -12.63 -6.17 14.72
N LYS A 136 -12.14 -5.15 14.02
CA LYS A 136 -11.43 -4.00 14.62
C LYS A 136 -12.30 -2.74 14.61
N ALA A 137 -12.04 -1.87 15.59
CA ALA A 137 -12.65 -0.54 15.60
C ALA A 137 -12.10 0.30 14.43
N THR A 138 -12.92 1.19 13.86
CA THR A 138 -12.52 2.08 12.76
C THR A 138 -11.40 3.04 13.14
N THR A 139 -11.18 3.26 14.44
CA THR A 139 -10.12 4.11 15.01
C THR A 139 -8.89 3.32 15.44
N ASP A 140 -8.83 1.99 15.15
CA ASP A 140 -7.66 1.17 15.51
C ASP A 140 -6.43 1.64 14.74
N ALA A 141 -5.42 2.10 15.47
CA ALA A 141 -4.19 2.63 14.90
C ALA A 141 -3.40 1.61 14.08
N SER A 142 -3.60 0.29 14.32
CA SER A 142 -2.94 -0.77 13.56
C SER A 142 -3.41 -0.84 12.10
N LEU A 143 -4.55 -0.21 11.76
CA LEU A 143 -5.09 -0.14 10.42
C LEU A 143 -4.45 0.97 9.57
N THR A 144 -3.63 1.83 10.17
CA THR A 144 -3.02 2.99 9.51
C THR A 144 -1.49 2.87 9.51
N GLY A 145 -0.90 3.16 8.35
CA GLY A 145 0.55 3.23 8.19
C GLY A 145 0.96 4.48 7.41
N LYS A 146 2.20 4.91 7.62
CA LYS A 146 2.73 6.15 7.05
C LYS A 146 4.10 5.92 6.43
N THR A 147 4.35 6.65 5.35
CA THR A 147 5.67 6.80 4.73
C THR A 147 5.88 8.23 4.29
N ALA A 148 7.14 8.65 4.20
CA ALA A 148 7.50 9.98 3.70
C ALA A 148 8.42 9.84 2.48
N LEU A 149 8.15 10.63 1.43
CA LEU A 149 9.02 10.76 0.28
C LEU A 149 10.18 11.70 0.61
N THR A 150 11.38 11.33 0.25
CA THR A 150 12.58 12.17 0.28
C THR A 150 13.16 12.25 -1.11
N LEU A 151 13.54 13.45 -1.56
CA LEU A 151 14.27 13.64 -2.80
C LEU A 151 15.77 13.79 -2.55
N ALA A 152 16.56 13.33 -3.51
CA ALA A 152 18.01 13.44 -3.54
C ALA A 152 18.49 13.80 -4.95
N GLY A 153 19.76 14.22 -5.07
CA GLY A 153 20.34 14.69 -6.31
C GLY A 153 20.16 16.20 -6.49
N THR A 154 20.32 16.69 -7.71
CA THR A 154 20.38 18.12 -8.01
C THR A 154 19.23 18.56 -8.90
N LEU A 155 18.76 19.79 -8.71
CA LEU A 155 17.80 20.46 -9.58
C LEU A 155 18.52 21.56 -10.36
N ALA A 156 18.22 21.68 -11.64
CA ALA A 156 18.76 22.74 -12.48
C ALA A 156 18.30 24.12 -12.01
N ASN A 157 19.19 25.10 -12.07
CA ASN A 157 18.97 26.45 -11.52
C ASN A 157 17.96 27.31 -12.31
N ASP A 158 17.53 26.85 -13.48
CA ASP A 158 16.46 27.47 -14.27
C ASP A 158 15.05 27.11 -13.78
N LYS A 159 14.92 26.16 -12.85
CA LYS A 159 13.65 25.72 -12.26
C LYS A 159 13.28 26.58 -11.04
N THR A 160 12.88 27.83 -11.31
CA THR A 160 12.57 28.83 -10.27
C THR A 160 11.12 28.81 -9.79
N THR A 161 10.28 27.97 -10.40
CA THR A 161 8.87 27.76 -10.02
C THR A 161 8.63 26.29 -9.74
N LEU A 162 7.59 25.98 -8.95
CA LEU A 162 7.19 24.61 -8.70
C LEU A 162 6.92 23.87 -10.01
N THR A 163 7.73 22.88 -10.29
CA THR A 163 7.70 22.09 -11.53
C THR A 163 7.60 20.61 -11.17
N LYS A 164 6.81 19.87 -11.92
CA LYS A 164 6.70 18.42 -11.72
C LYS A 164 8.04 17.74 -12.02
N VAL A 165 8.62 17.08 -11.04
CA VAL A 165 9.91 16.37 -11.14
C VAL A 165 9.77 14.85 -11.15
N GLY A 166 8.57 14.35 -10.82
CA GLY A 166 8.27 12.92 -10.80
C GLY A 166 6.85 12.60 -10.39
N THR A 167 6.58 11.31 -10.25
CA THR A 167 5.27 10.77 -9.86
C THR A 167 5.45 9.70 -8.82
N VAL A 168 4.63 9.71 -7.77
CA VAL A 168 4.52 8.62 -6.81
C VAL A 168 3.41 7.68 -7.26
N THR A 169 3.70 6.39 -7.30
CA THR A 169 2.70 5.33 -7.51
C THR A 169 2.56 4.52 -6.25
N VAL A 170 1.32 4.33 -5.80
CA VAL A 170 0.98 3.45 -4.67
C VAL A 170 0.24 2.24 -5.24
N THR A 171 0.79 1.04 -5.00
CA THR A 171 0.20 -0.23 -5.44
C THR A 171 -0.30 -1.00 -4.21
N ILE A 172 -1.57 -1.40 -4.25
CA ILE A 172 -2.18 -2.20 -3.18
C ILE A 172 -2.28 -3.65 -3.65
N SER A 173 -1.81 -4.55 -2.81
CA SER A 173 -1.89 -6.01 -3.00
C SER A 173 -2.32 -6.71 -1.71
N LYS A 174 -2.50 -8.04 -1.79
CA LYS A 174 -2.76 -8.91 -0.64
C LYS A 174 -1.44 -9.41 -0.07
#